data_16c2954a30441bedb303ade97ed1af15
#
_entry.id   16c2954a30441bedb303ade97ed1af15
#
_cell.length_a   1.000
_cell.length_b   1.000
_cell.length_c   1.000
_cell.angle_alpha   90.00
_cell.angle_beta   90.00
_cell.angle_gamma   90.00
#
_symmetry.space_group_name_H-M   'P 1'
#
loop_
_entity.id
_entity.type
_entity.pdbx_description
1 polymer ?
#
loop_
_entity_poly.entity_id
_entity_poly.type
_entity_poly.pdbx_seq_one_letter_code
_entity_poly.pdbx_strand_id
1 'polypeptide(L)'
;MGVGYFVNAKTGKLSRFEEAGLTYDLNSVSDCGIAAGAYTPNYGAQVPCYVTEGDGFVTLPTPEGISGTCYGVPEDGSCLVGNVSISGTDKNGDHFNYYQPVIWYRNESGGYDMYEELPFDKIGFDNRLTQGAWLLGISSDGLTIYGRIIDGSGTVYLPVMWKRASAQTRDWTYKELCTDYCFNKDEIAPEWPTYKPMEPDATEYYTAEELEAFNEALAAYNDSVEHASFTIPAEERWPWPTYNPNEHEADFFDTSTADGVERHNRYAEDYNKFLTDGQAYNDSIVLYYERFDKYVIDEKRFHILDMSFSNNGKYMVTTTVYETVMINPETEEVTILEGADGLFPMAVLDDGTVFIGQKAAIPPLDRVPYVHKDGAMMDFGDWVREHSEKAYNELMENFPDGHFGIVNSNNPEGLTFGGFNQGQDFLYVGWVMNLGAYDDLATGITENEIAADDVEVSFNAGEGTIDISGADKADVRVYSVNGVCVYNAAGVSGHVSVASLARGTYVVEVKSGNSVVRKKVMVM
;
A
#
# COMPACT_ATOMS: atom_id res chain seq x y z
N MET A 1 13.27 -7.48 19.03
CA MET A 1 13.70 -8.57 18.15
C MET A 1 12.49 -8.97 17.34
N GLY A 2 12.48 -8.72 16.04
CA GLY A 2 11.39 -9.14 15.15
C GLY A 2 11.65 -10.56 14.67
N VAL A 3 10.59 -11.37 14.61
CA VAL A 3 10.64 -12.72 14.05
C VAL A 3 9.69 -12.74 12.87
N GLY A 4 10.20 -13.06 11.67
CA GLY A 4 9.40 -13.26 10.48
C GLY A 4 9.00 -14.73 10.32
N TYR A 5 7.81 -14.97 9.81
CA TYR A 5 7.31 -16.30 9.50
C TYR A 5 6.84 -16.37 8.05
N PHE A 6 7.18 -17.46 7.39
CA PHE A 6 6.67 -17.86 6.09
C PHE A 6 5.86 -19.13 6.25
N VAL A 7 4.59 -19.10 5.89
CA VAL A 7 3.70 -20.26 5.96
C VAL A 7 3.31 -20.70 4.56
N ASN A 8 3.62 -21.92 4.21
CA ASN A 8 3.11 -22.53 2.99
C ASN A 8 1.67 -23.02 3.26
N ALA A 9 0.69 -22.32 2.73
CA ALA A 9 -0.73 -22.61 2.96
C ALA A 9 -1.17 -24.01 2.47
N LYS A 10 -0.48 -24.59 1.46
CA LYS A 10 -0.81 -25.92 0.92
C LYS A 10 -0.27 -27.06 1.81
N THR A 11 0.87 -26.86 2.43
CA THR A 11 1.55 -27.93 3.22
C THR A 11 1.49 -27.71 4.73
N GLY A 12 1.05 -26.51 5.18
CA GLY A 12 1.12 -26.08 6.57
C GLY A 12 2.55 -25.89 7.09
N LYS A 13 3.57 -25.96 6.22
CA LYS A 13 4.95 -25.81 6.64
C LYS A 13 5.24 -24.37 7.03
N LEU A 14 5.75 -24.21 8.26
CA LEU A 14 6.18 -22.93 8.83
C LEU A 14 7.70 -22.82 8.71
N SER A 15 8.18 -21.76 8.08
CA SER A 15 9.58 -21.34 8.08
C SER A 15 9.72 -20.10 8.95
N ARG A 16 10.68 -20.12 9.88
CA ARG A 16 10.95 -19.03 10.81
C ARG A 16 12.23 -18.33 10.40
N PHE A 17 12.20 -17.00 10.35
CA PHE A 17 13.35 -16.17 10.08
C PHE A 17 13.62 -15.31 11.31
N GLU A 18 14.84 -15.39 11.81
CA GLU A 18 15.26 -14.59 12.95
C GLU A 18 16.72 -14.21 12.78
N GLU A 19 16.99 -12.93 12.77
CA GLU A 19 18.35 -12.40 12.82
C GLU A 19 18.43 -11.34 13.91
N ALA A 20 19.43 -11.47 14.79
CA ALA A 20 19.59 -10.58 15.93
C ALA A 20 19.80 -9.14 15.47
N GLY A 21 18.97 -8.22 15.97
CA GLY A 21 19.07 -6.80 15.68
C GLY A 21 18.31 -6.35 14.42
N LEU A 22 17.51 -7.22 13.79
CA LEU A 22 16.65 -6.84 12.67
C LEU A 22 15.18 -6.89 13.06
N THR A 23 14.39 -5.97 12.48
CA THR A 23 12.92 -6.00 12.46
C THR A 23 12.49 -6.13 11.01
N TYR A 24 11.45 -6.93 10.75
CA TYR A 24 10.99 -7.26 9.39
C TYR A 24 9.56 -6.80 9.18
N ASP A 25 9.32 -6.17 8.02
CA ASP A 25 8.00 -5.82 7.50
C ASP A 25 7.83 -6.46 6.12
N LEU A 26 7.10 -7.59 6.07
CA LEU A 26 6.79 -8.26 4.81
C LEU A 26 5.42 -7.80 4.33
N ASN A 27 5.36 -7.22 3.16
CA ASN A 27 4.18 -6.54 2.60
C ASN A 27 3.41 -7.38 1.59
N SER A 28 4.08 -8.32 0.92
CA SER A 28 3.48 -9.10 -0.16
C SER A 28 4.09 -10.49 -0.24
N VAL A 29 3.30 -11.44 -0.71
CA VAL A 29 3.74 -12.82 -0.95
C VAL A 29 3.14 -13.32 -2.26
N SER A 30 3.91 -14.12 -3.01
CA SER A 30 3.49 -14.70 -4.28
C SER A 30 3.33 -16.22 -4.21
N ASP A 31 2.59 -16.78 -5.13
CA ASP A 31 2.41 -18.23 -5.27
C ASP A 31 3.69 -18.97 -5.63
N CYS A 32 4.67 -18.28 -6.21
CA CYS A 32 6.00 -18.87 -6.47
C CYS A 32 6.89 -18.97 -5.21
N GLY A 33 6.38 -18.58 -4.02
CA GLY A 33 7.08 -18.73 -2.75
C GLY A 33 8.08 -17.62 -2.44
N ILE A 34 7.86 -16.43 -2.97
CA ILE A 34 8.64 -15.23 -2.66
C ILE A 34 7.78 -14.30 -1.79
N ALA A 35 8.31 -13.87 -0.65
CA ALA A 35 7.75 -12.77 0.13
C ALA A 35 8.64 -11.54 -0.01
N ALA A 36 8.03 -10.38 -0.15
CA ALA A 36 8.72 -9.11 -0.39
C ALA A 36 8.41 -8.08 0.70
N GLY A 37 9.39 -7.28 1.08
CA GLY A 37 9.25 -6.28 2.13
C GLY A 37 10.53 -5.50 2.40
N ALA A 38 10.74 -5.20 3.67
CA ALA A 38 11.96 -4.57 4.14
C ALA A 38 12.40 -5.15 5.49
N TYR A 39 13.65 -4.98 5.81
CA TYR A 39 14.13 -5.13 7.17
C TYR A 39 14.73 -3.81 7.68
N THR A 40 14.64 -3.60 8.99
CA THR A 40 15.21 -2.44 9.65
C THR A 40 16.30 -2.92 10.61
N PRO A 41 17.58 -2.58 10.40
CA PRO A 41 18.64 -2.78 11.39
C PRO A 41 18.36 -1.97 12.65
N ASN A 42 18.89 -2.40 13.79
CA ASN A 42 18.82 -1.61 15.02
C ASN A 42 19.31 -0.17 14.77
N TYR A 43 18.40 0.80 14.97
CA TYR A 43 18.64 2.24 14.76
C TYR A 43 19.02 2.65 13.33
N GLY A 44 18.72 1.81 12.34
CA GLY A 44 19.02 2.05 10.93
C GLY A 44 17.80 2.43 10.08
N ALA A 45 18.07 2.77 8.83
CA ALA A 45 17.04 2.96 7.81
C ALA A 45 16.51 1.61 7.30
N GLN A 46 15.29 1.59 6.77
CA GLN A 46 14.70 0.41 6.13
C GLN A 46 15.52 0.00 4.89
N VAL A 47 15.72 -1.29 4.75
CA VAL A 47 16.44 -1.91 3.62
C VAL A 47 15.48 -2.84 2.89
N PRO A 48 15.21 -2.63 1.60
CA PRO A 48 14.31 -3.49 0.86
C PRO A 48 14.90 -4.89 0.71
N CYS A 49 14.03 -5.89 0.86
CA CYS A 49 14.44 -7.29 0.79
C CYS A 49 13.32 -8.18 0.23
N TYR A 50 13.69 -9.38 -0.13
CA TYR A 50 12.77 -10.47 -0.35
C TYR A 50 13.22 -11.71 0.42
N VAL A 51 12.30 -12.65 0.59
CA VAL A 51 12.50 -13.89 1.33
C VAL A 51 12.02 -15.04 0.47
N THR A 52 12.79 -16.14 0.43
CA THR A 52 12.34 -17.42 -0.14
C THR A 52 12.36 -18.48 0.96
N GLU A 53 11.64 -19.59 0.74
CA GLU A 53 11.62 -20.70 1.71
C GLU A 53 13.01 -21.32 1.93
N GLY A 54 13.93 -21.22 0.95
CA GLY A 54 15.24 -21.86 0.98
C GLY A 54 16.39 -20.94 1.37
N ASP A 55 16.36 -19.69 0.90
CA ASP A 55 17.53 -18.80 0.96
C ASP A 55 17.49 -17.81 2.12
N GLY A 56 16.33 -17.70 2.82
CA GLY A 56 16.16 -16.69 3.85
C GLY A 56 16.05 -15.27 3.27
N PHE A 57 16.57 -14.28 3.98
CA PHE A 57 16.55 -12.88 3.55
C PHE A 57 17.60 -12.56 2.51
N VAL A 58 17.17 -11.92 1.43
CA VAL A 58 18.05 -11.41 0.39
C VAL A 58 17.80 -9.91 0.23
N THR A 59 18.84 -9.11 0.42
CA THR A 59 18.78 -7.65 0.26
C THR A 59 18.63 -7.29 -1.22
N LEU A 60 17.74 -6.34 -1.50
CA LEU A 60 17.58 -5.76 -2.83
C LEU A 60 18.55 -4.58 -3.02
N PRO A 61 19.12 -4.40 -4.23
CA PRO A 61 20.00 -3.28 -4.49
C PRO A 61 19.24 -1.95 -4.43
N THR A 62 19.87 -0.96 -3.81
CA THR A 62 19.45 0.45 -3.79
C THR A 62 20.66 1.33 -4.09
N PRO A 63 20.49 2.62 -4.43
CA PRO A 63 21.60 3.56 -4.42
C PRO A 63 22.31 3.56 -3.05
N GLU A 64 23.61 3.79 -3.04
CA GLU A 64 24.42 3.73 -1.82
C GLU A 64 23.88 4.67 -0.72
N GLY A 65 23.65 4.11 0.46
CA GLY A 65 23.15 4.84 1.63
C GLY A 65 21.65 5.18 1.59
N ILE A 66 20.91 4.67 0.60
CA ILE A 66 19.49 4.99 0.41
C ILE A 66 18.60 3.88 0.97
N SER A 67 17.63 4.28 1.80
CA SER A 67 16.59 3.40 2.33
C SER A 67 15.53 3.07 1.28
N GLY A 68 14.79 1.99 1.51
CA GLY A 68 13.71 1.59 0.65
C GLY A 68 12.87 0.46 1.23
N THR A 69 11.76 0.17 0.56
CA THR A 69 10.84 -0.90 0.93
C THR A 69 10.26 -1.53 -0.32
N CYS A 70 10.18 -2.85 -0.34
CA CYS A 70 9.46 -3.60 -1.37
C CYS A 70 8.00 -3.79 -0.95
N TYR A 71 7.05 -3.51 -1.85
CA TYR A 71 5.62 -3.56 -1.56
C TYR A 71 4.87 -4.65 -2.32
N GLY A 72 5.42 -5.16 -3.42
CA GLY A 72 4.68 -6.11 -4.23
C GLY A 72 5.54 -7.09 -5.00
N VAL A 73 4.98 -8.28 -5.21
CA VAL A 73 5.53 -9.35 -6.04
C VAL A 73 4.38 -9.99 -6.82
N PRO A 74 4.45 -10.11 -8.17
CA PRO A 74 3.45 -10.83 -8.95
C PRO A 74 3.54 -12.32 -8.71
N GLU A 75 2.51 -13.05 -9.15
CA GLU A 75 2.37 -14.50 -8.92
C GLU A 75 3.57 -15.31 -9.42
N ASP A 76 4.14 -14.94 -10.56
CA ASP A 76 5.28 -15.63 -11.18
C ASP A 76 6.65 -15.19 -10.62
N GLY A 77 6.69 -14.16 -9.77
CA GLY A 77 7.93 -13.60 -9.24
C GLY A 77 8.85 -12.97 -10.29
N SER A 78 8.33 -12.57 -11.44
CA SER A 78 9.12 -11.98 -12.53
C SER A 78 9.76 -10.65 -12.19
N CYS A 79 9.19 -9.95 -11.21
CA CYS A 79 9.73 -8.69 -10.71
C CYS A 79 9.31 -8.46 -9.25
N LEU A 80 9.92 -7.46 -8.63
CA LEU A 80 9.54 -6.89 -7.35
C LEU A 80 9.32 -5.39 -7.53
N VAL A 81 8.37 -4.80 -6.80
CA VAL A 81 8.10 -3.36 -6.90
C VAL A 81 8.15 -2.71 -5.54
N GLY A 82 8.63 -1.49 -5.50
CA GLY A 82 8.77 -0.77 -4.23
C GLY A 82 9.21 0.67 -4.40
N ASN A 83 9.66 1.25 -3.30
CA ASN A 83 10.16 2.60 -3.25
C ASN A 83 11.56 2.66 -2.69
N VAL A 84 12.35 3.61 -3.19
CA VAL A 84 13.58 4.06 -2.56
C VAL A 84 13.42 5.53 -2.14
N SER A 85 13.97 5.88 -0.98
CA SER A 85 13.90 7.22 -0.44
C SER A 85 15.08 8.04 -0.95
N ILE A 86 14.83 8.96 -1.87
CA ILE A 86 15.85 9.87 -2.41
C ILE A 86 15.89 11.13 -1.56
N SER A 87 17.06 11.47 -1.06
CA SER A 87 17.29 12.71 -0.32
C SER A 87 18.42 13.52 -0.95
N GLY A 88 18.36 14.82 -0.76
CA GLY A 88 19.37 15.73 -1.28
C GLY A 88 19.20 17.13 -0.73
N THR A 89 19.95 18.05 -1.32
CA THR A 89 19.85 19.47 -1.01
C THR A 89 19.57 20.21 -2.31
N ASP A 90 18.56 21.06 -2.31
CA ASP A 90 18.20 21.86 -3.47
C ASP A 90 19.19 23.01 -3.70
N LYS A 91 18.95 23.78 -4.79
CA LYS A 91 19.76 24.95 -5.13
C LYS A 91 19.77 26.08 -4.09
N ASN A 92 18.81 26.05 -3.15
CA ASN A 92 18.68 27.04 -2.07
C ASN A 92 19.29 26.53 -0.76
N GLY A 93 19.82 25.30 -0.72
CA GLY A 93 20.36 24.67 0.48
C GLY A 93 19.33 23.93 1.33
N ASP A 94 18.05 23.91 0.90
CA ASP A 94 16.98 23.19 1.61
C ASP A 94 17.10 21.69 1.38
N HIS A 95 17.00 20.90 2.45
CA HIS A 95 16.96 19.44 2.35
C HIS A 95 15.60 18.97 1.81
N PHE A 96 15.65 18.05 0.86
CA PHE A 96 14.47 17.36 0.38
C PHE A 96 14.58 15.85 0.55
N ASN A 97 13.42 15.21 0.68
CA ASN A 97 13.29 13.76 0.67
C ASN A 97 12.02 13.39 -0.10
N TYR A 98 12.12 12.44 -1.03
CA TYR A 98 10.97 11.93 -1.76
C TYR A 98 11.11 10.43 -2.03
N TYR A 99 9.97 9.77 -2.24
CA TYR A 99 9.92 8.36 -2.60
C TYR A 99 9.91 8.19 -4.12
N GLN A 100 10.96 7.56 -4.64
CA GLN A 100 11.08 7.17 -6.03
C GLN A 100 10.53 5.76 -6.19
N PRO A 101 9.46 5.54 -6.99
CA PRO A 101 8.98 4.21 -7.32
C PRO A 101 9.99 3.47 -8.19
N VAL A 102 10.25 2.21 -7.85
CA VAL A 102 11.26 1.37 -8.52
C VAL A 102 10.74 -0.05 -8.73
N ILE A 103 11.33 -0.71 -9.70
CA ILE A 103 11.08 -2.12 -10.02
C ILE A 103 12.41 -2.86 -10.11
N TRP A 104 12.47 -4.05 -9.48
CA TRP A 104 13.57 -4.99 -9.59
C TRP A 104 13.13 -6.16 -10.45
N TYR A 105 13.78 -6.36 -11.60
CA TYR A 105 13.47 -7.49 -12.48
C TYR A 105 14.27 -8.74 -12.11
N ARG A 106 13.60 -9.90 -12.19
CA ARG A 106 14.25 -11.18 -11.98
C ARG A 106 15.23 -11.45 -13.12
N ASN A 107 16.48 -11.79 -12.79
CA ASN A 107 17.50 -12.14 -13.76
C ASN A 107 17.46 -13.65 -14.10
N GLU A 108 18.32 -14.07 -15.03
CA GLU A 108 18.41 -15.50 -15.47
C GLU A 108 18.86 -16.44 -14.34
N SER A 109 19.59 -15.96 -13.34
CA SER A 109 20.00 -16.74 -12.16
C SER A 109 18.91 -16.85 -11.08
N GLY A 110 17.80 -16.14 -11.24
CA GLY A 110 16.68 -16.12 -10.31
C GLY A 110 16.74 -15.03 -9.23
N GLY A 111 17.79 -14.21 -9.22
CA GLY A 111 17.96 -13.07 -8.31
C GLY A 111 17.43 -11.75 -8.90
N TYR A 112 17.56 -10.66 -8.12
CA TYR A 112 17.13 -9.32 -8.48
C TYR A 112 18.29 -8.33 -8.25
N ASP A 113 19.18 -8.24 -9.24
CA ASP A 113 20.49 -7.57 -9.09
C ASP A 113 20.46 -6.09 -9.43
N MET A 114 19.41 -5.63 -10.11
CA MET A 114 19.29 -4.26 -10.57
C MET A 114 17.87 -3.77 -10.42
N TYR A 115 17.72 -2.46 -10.17
CA TYR A 115 16.44 -1.80 -10.21
C TYR A 115 16.37 -0.80 -11.37
N GLU A 116 15.16 -0.52 -11.80
CA GLU A 116 14.83 0.56 -12.74
C GLU A 116 13.83 1.50 -12.07
N GLU A 117 13.96 2.80 -12.33
CA GLU A 117 13.01 3.79 -11.85
C GLU A 117 11.75 3.75 -12.70
N LEU A 118 10.59 3.75 -12.05
CA LEU A 118 9.31 3.89 -12.74
C LEU A 118 9.06 5.38 -13.06
N PRO A 119 8.52 5.68 -14.27
CA PRO A 119 8.18 7.05 -14.62
C PRO A 119 7.02 7.55 -13.77
N PHE A 120 7.06 8.80 -13.35
CA PHE A 120 5.91 9.52 -12.83
C PHE A 120 6.07 11.01 -13.09
N ASP A 121 4.94 11.71 -13.22
CA ASP A 121 4.97 13.15 -13.38
C ASP A 121 5.34 13.79 -12.05
N LYS A 122 6.43 14.53 -12.06
CA LYS A 122 6.89 15.32 -10.92
C LYS A 122 6.17 16.67 -10.90
N ILE A 123 4.84 16.70 -11.09
CA ILE A 123 4.05 17.92 -11.12
C ILE A 123 4.17 18.63 -9.77
N GLY A 124 4.53 19.91 -9.80
CA GLY A 124 4.72 20.70 -8.59
C GLY A 124 5.98 20.38 -7.80
N PHE A 125 6.85 19.54 -8.34
CA PHE A 125 8.12 19.17 -7.73
C PHE A 125 9.19 20.25 -7.89
N ASP A 126 8.98 21.38 -7.32
CA ASP A 126 10.08 22.24 -6.93
C ASP A 126 10.55 21.83 -5.53
N ASN A 127 11.20 20.69 -5.49
CA ASN A 127 12.17 20.21 -4.51
C ASN A 127 11.89 20.30 -3.00
N ARG A 128 10.82 20.92 -2.53
CA ARG A 128 10.71 21.23 -1.10
C ARG A 128 9.66 20.45 -0.33
N LEU A 129 8.66 19.89 -1.00
CA LEU A 129 7.50 19.31 -0.31
C LEU A 129 7.06 17.98 -0.91
N THR A 130 7.90 17.37 -1.70
CA THR A 130 7.45 16.21 -2.43
C THR A 130 7.80 14.95 -1.70
N GLN A 131 6.78 14.25 -1.33
CA GLN A 131 6.95 12.91 -0.82
C GLN A 131 7.00 11.86 -1.95
N GLY A 132 6.89 12.29 -3.21
CA GLY A 132 7.03 11.44 -4.38
C GLY A 132 5.82 10.56 -4.67
N ALA A 133 6.05 9.46 -5.36
CA ALA A 133 5.03 8.46 -5.61
C ALA A 133 5.28 7.24 -4.72
N TRP A 134 4.26 6.83 -4.00
CA TRP A 134 4.33 5.70 -3.07
C TRP A 134 3.63 4.50 -3.69
N LEU A 135 4.39 3.44 -3.98
CA LEU A 135 3.82 2.18 -4.44
C LEU A 135 3.15 1.43 -3.30
N LEU A 136 2.08 0.74 -3.62
CA LEU A 136 1.33 -0.08 -2.67
C LEU A 136 1.22 -1.54 -3.11
N GLY A 137 1.51 -1.85 -4.38
CA GLY A 137 1.57 -3.21 -4.86
C GLY A 137 1.56 -3.35 -6.39
N ILE A 138 1.43 -4.60 -6.84
CA ILE A 138 1.39 -4.99 -8.25
C ILE A 138 0.33 -6.08 -8.44
N SER A 139 -0.35 -6.10 -9.58
CA SER A 139 -1.30 -7.16 -9.95
C SER A 139 -0.60 -8.52 -10.06
N SER A 140 -1.36 -9.61 -9.88
CA SER A 140 -0.82 -10.97 -9.92
C SER A 140 -0.18 -11.33 -11.27
N ASP A 141 -0.71 -10.79 -12.37
CA ASP A 141 -0.17 -10.95 -13.72
C ASP A 141 1.08 -10.09 -14.00
N GLY A 142 1.46 -9.23 -13.05
CA GLY A 142 2.62 -8.35 -13.16
C GLY A 142 2.48 -7.22 -14.19
N LEU A 143 1.26 -6.90 -14.67
CA LEU A 143 1.04 -5.91 -15.73
C LEU A 143 0.61 -4.53 -15.22
N THR A 144 0.15 -4.45 -13.97
CA THR A 144 -0.34 -3.20 -13.39
C THR A 144 0.25 -2.99 -12.00
N ILE A 145 0.86 -1.83 -11.78
CA ILE A 145 1.37 -1.38 -10.49
C ILE A 145 0.46 -0.27 -9.99
N TYR A 146 0.21 -0.23 -8.68
CA TYR A 146 -0.65 0.75 -8.04
C TYR A 146 0.07 1.49 -6.95
N GLY A 147 -0.35 2.72 -6.75
CA GLY A 147 0.18 3.56 -5.70
C GLY A 147 -0.59 4.86 -5.55
N ARG A 148 0.01 5.77 -4.82
CA ARG A 148 -0.47 7.13 -4.68
C ARG A 148 0.66 8.11 -4.93
N ILE A 149 0.34 9.26 -5.49
CA ILE A 149 1.25 10.39 -5.57
C ILE A 149 0.83 11.44 -4.55
N ILE A 150 1.81 12.12 -3.99
CA ILE A 150 1.59 13.27 -3.12
C ILE A 150 2.01 14.50 -3.90
N ASP A 151 1.10 15.43 -4.08
CA ASP A 151 1.36 16.68 -4.78
C ASP A 151 2.38 17.57 -4.04
N GLY A 152 2.82 18.62 -4.70
CA GLY A 152 3.80 19.56 -4.15
C GLY A 152 3.36 20.29 -2.89
N SER A 153 2.07 20.35 -2.56
CA SER A 153 1.55 20.90 -1.31
C SER A 153 1.73 19.92 -0.13
N GLY A 154 1.91 18.62 -0.41
CA GLY A 154 1.92 17.57 0.60
C GLY A 154 0.56 17.30 1.23
N THR A 155 -0.52 17.82 0.64
CA THR A 155 -1.89 17.68 1.15
C THR A 155 -2.77 16.83 0.26
N VAL A 156 -2.45 16.72 -1.03
CA VAL A 156 -3.21 15.93 -2.00
C VAL A 156 -2.53 14.60 -2.24
N TYR A 157 -3.28 13.51 -2.05
CA TYR A 157 -2.85 12.14 -2.25
C TYR A 157 -3.75 11.52 -3.31
N LEU A 158 -3.28 11.42 -4.55
CA LEU A 158 -4.03 10.87 -5.67
C LEU A 158 -3.67 9.40 -5.93
N PRO A 159 -4.66 8.55 -6.29
CA PRO A 159 -4.37 7.22 -6.76
C PRO A 159 -3.70 7.29 -8.13
N VAL A 160 -2.68 6.47 -8.30
CA VAL A 160 -1.93 6.37 -9.55
C VAL A 160 -1.72 4.92 -9.94
N MET A 161 -1.50 4.70 -11.22
CA MET A 161 -1.15 3.39 -11.72
C MET A 161 -0.07 3.46 -12.80
N TRP A 162 0.67 2.36 -12.93
CA TRP A 162 1.56 2.08 -14.05
C TRP A 162 1.09 0.83 -14.75
N LYS A 163 1.01 0.88 -16.08
CA LYS A 163 0.65 -0.27 -16.91
C LYS A 163 1.73 -0.58 -17.93
N ARG A 164 1.94 -1.86 -18.21
CA ARG A 164 2.73 -2.34 -19.34
C ARG A 164 1.90 -3.29 -20.20
N ALA A 165 2.24 -3.37 -21.49
CA ALA A 165 1.48 -4.17 -22.46
C ALA A 165 1.64 -5.68 -22.27
N SER A 166 2.78 -6.13 -21.74
CA SER A 166 3.06 -7.55 -21.47
C SER A 166 4.20 -7.70 -20.47
N ALA A 167 4.34 -8.87 -19.88
CA ALA A 167 5.43 -9.19 -18.94
C ALA A 167 6.83 -9.11 -19.58
N GLN A 168 6.94 -9.19 -20.91
CA GLN A 168 8.19 -9.09 -21.65
C GLN A 168 8.62 -7.65 -21.94
N THR A 169 7.72 -6.67 -21.79
CA THR A 169 8.05 -5.26 -21.99
C THR A 169 8.43 -4.60 -20.67
N ARG A 170 9.35 -3.62 -20.76
CA ARG A 170 9.72 -2.76 -19.64
C ARG A 170 9.19 -1.33 -19.79
N ASP A 171 8.38 -1.09 -20.82
CA ASP A 171 7.78 0.21 -21.09
C ASP A 171 6.53 0.38 -20.21
N TRP A 172 6.69 1.09 -19.12
CA TRP A 172 5.62 1.45 -18.21
C TRP A 172 5.01 2.79 -18.56
N THR A 173 3.70 2.83 -18.65
CA THR A 173 2.94 4.08 -18.80
C THR A 173 2.35 4.48 -17.45
N TYR A 174 2.54 5.73 -17.07
CA TYR A 174 2.03 6.32 -15.85
C TYR A 174 0.68 7.00 -16.08
N LYS A 175 -0.24 6.88 -15.13
CA LYS A 175 -1.53 7.55 -15.14
C LYS A 175 -1.96 7.91 -13.71
N GLU A 176 -2.35 9.17 -13.52
CA GLU A 176 -3.11 9.63 -12.35
C GLU A 176 -4.58 9.28 -12.54
N LEU A 177 -5.24 8.83 -11.48
CA LEU A 177 -6.63 8.40 -11.51
C LEU A 177 -7.50 9.40 -10.76
N CYS A 178 -8.76 9.49 -11.19
CA CYS A 178 -9.81 10.25 -10.51
C CYS A 178 -9.52 11.75 -10.36
N THR A 179 -8.69 12.32 -11.22
CA THR A 179 -8.42 13.77 -11.21
C THR A 179 -9.69 14.58 -11.35
N ASP A 180 -10.63 14.13 -12.22
CA ASP A 180 -11.94 14.76 -12.43
C ASP A 180 -12.90 14.63 -11.24
N TYR A 181 -12.70 13.63 -10.40
CA TYR A 181 -13.46 13.44 -9.18
C TYR A 181 -12.96 14.36 -8.06
N CYS A 182 -11.66 14.65 -8.07
CA CYS A 182 -10.99 15.43 -7.03
C CYS A 182 -10.94 16.93 -7.36
N PHE A 183 -10.77 17.30 -8.63
CA PHE A 183 -10.44 18.66 -9.04
C PHE A 183 -11.43 19.25 -10.03
N ASN A 184 -11.62 20.57 -9.92
CA ASN A 184 -12.43 21.34 -10.84
C ASN A 184 -11.64 21.65 -12.11
N LYS A 185 -12.03 21.07 -13.23
CA LYS A 185 -11.37 21.27 -14.55
C LYS A 185 -11.44 22.71 -15.08
N ASP A 186 -12.39 23.50 -14.61
CA ASP A 186 -12.57 24.90 -15.03
C ASP A 186 -11.59 25.83 -14.32
N GLU A 187 -10.89 25.35 -13.30
CA GLU A 187 -9.89 26.09 -12.53
C GLU A 187 -8.48 25.63 -12.91
N ILE A 188 -7.53 26.55 -12.78
CA ILE A 188 -6.12 26.25 -13.02
C ILE A 188 -5.49 25.79 -11.71
N ALA A 189 -4.81 24.64 -11.75
CA ALA A 189 -4.04 24.14 -10.61
C ALA A 189 -3.09 25.23 -10.08
N PRO A 190 -3.17 25.61 -8.80
CA PRO A 190 -2.29 26.61 -8.25
C PRO A 190 -0.86 26.09 -8.14
N GLU A 191 0.10 26.94 -8.48
CA GLU A 191 1.51 26.63 -8.27
C GLU A 191 1.94 27.05 -6.87
N TRP A 192 2.67 26.16 -6.19
CA TRP A 192 3.25 26.47 -4.89
C TRP A 192 4.34 27.52 -5.02
N PRO A 193 4.39 28.54 -4.15
CA PRO A 193 5.45 29.54 -4.18
C PRO A 193 6.84 28.91 -3.98
N THR A 194 7.70 29.06 -4.96
CA THR A 194 9.01 28.38 -5.02
C THR A 194 10.13 29.12 -4.29
N TYR A 195 9.96 30.41 -4.03
CA TYR A 195 10.95 31.24 -3.36
C TYR A 195 10.56 31.46 -1.89
N LYS A 196 11.30 30.81 -0.99
CA LYS A 196 11.24 31.11 0.44
C LYS A 196 12.47 31.94 0.79
N PRO A 197 12.30 33.18 1.28
CA PRO A 197 13.44 33.98 1.71
C PRO A 197 14.14 33.30 2.90
N MET A 198 15.46 33.36 2.90
CA MET A 198 16.29 32.87 3.99
C MET A 198 16.64 34.03 4.91
N GLU A 199 16.51 33.79 6.20
CA GLU A 199 16.98 34.73 7.21
C GLU A 199 18.51 34.85 7.12
N PRO A 200 19.06 36.08 7.08
CA PRO A 200 20.50 36.25 7.05
C PRO A 200 21.10 35.80 8.40
N ASP A 201 22.16 35.03 8.32
CA ASP A 201 22.94 34.60 9.50
C ASP A 201 23.86 35.74 9.95
N ALA A 202 23.59 36.31 11.11
CA ALA A 202 24.40 37.42 11.68
C ALA A 202 25.87 37.03 11.84
N THR A 203 26.17 35.74 12.06
CA THR A 203 27.53 35.26 12.25
C THR A 203 28.43 35.42 11.01
N GLU A 204 27.82 35.52 9.81
CA GLU A 204 28.52 35.80 8.55
C GLU A 204 29.08 37.25 8.48
N TYR A 205 28.56 38.13 9.30
CA TYR A 205 28.94 39.55 9.38
C TYR A 205 29.88 39.86 10.54
N TYR A 206 30.11 38.93 11.48
CA TYR A 206 30.94 39.14 12.66
C TYR A 206 32.44 39.11 12.34
N THR A 207 33.22 39.83 13.14
CA THR A 207 34.67 39.55 13.26
C THR A 207 34.90 38.26 14.06
N ALA A 208 36.13 37.79 14.08
CA ALA A 208 36.48 36.61 14.87
C ALA A 208 36.21 36.80 16.37
N GLU A 209 36.47 38.01 16.89
CA GLU A 209 36.25 38.36 18.30
C GLU A 209 34.74 38.44 18.64
N GLU A 210 33.92 39.00 17.73
CA GLU A 210 32.47 39.06 17.89
C GLU A 210 31.84 37.66 17.82
N LEU A 211 32.31 36.83 16.90
CA LEU A 211 31.88 35.43 16.78
C LEU A 211 32.27 34.60 18.02
N GLU A 212 33.45 34.82 18.58
CA GLU A 212 33.87 34.17 19.82
C GLU A 212 32.96 34.59 20.99
N ALA A 213 32.66 35.88 21.14
CA ALA A 213 31.74 36.38 22.16
C ALA A 213 30.30 35.83 22.01
N PHE A 214 29.80 35.75 20.80
CA PHE A 214 28.50 35.13 20.50
C PHE A 214 28.49 33.66 20.89
N ASN A 215 29.48 32.89 20.47
CA ASN A 215 29.59 31.46 20.79
C ASN A 215 29.73 31.18 22.29
N GLU A 216 30.47 32.01 23.03
CA GLU A 216 30.56 31.93 24.49
C GLU A 216 29.19 32.18 25.16
N ALA A 217 28.46 33.21 24.71
CA ALA A 217 27.12 33.52 25.21
C ALA A 217 26.13 32.40 24.89
N LEU A 218 26.17 31.83 23.66
CA LEU A 218 25.31 30.73 23.23
C LEU A 218 25.63 29.44 24.01
N ALA A 219 26.87 29.13 24.26
CA ALA A 219 27.27 27.99 25.09
C ALA A 219 26.75 28.13 26.53
N ALA A 220 26.87 29.33 27.13
CA ALA A 220 26.35 29.60 28.47
C ALA A 220 24.81 29.52 28.55
N TYR A 221 24.10 29.98 27.51
CA TYR A 221 22.67 29.86 27.40
C TYR A 221 22.24 28.38 27.31
N ASN A 222 22.86 27.59 26.41
CA ASN A 222 22.56 26.19 26.22
C ASN A 222 22.84 25.37 27.50
N ASP A 223 23.95 25.64 28.19
CA ASP A 223 24.25 25.00 29.47
C ASP A 223 23.19 25.32 30.55
N SER A 224 22.70 26.57 30.57
CA SER A 224 21.62 27.00 31.46
C SER A 224 20.28 26.31 31.14
N VAL A 225 19.95 26.17 29.85
CA VAL A 225 18.73 25.46 29.40
C VAL A 225 18.83 23.96 29.70
N GLU A 226 19.97 23.35 29.45
CA GLU A 226 20.20 21.94 29.77
C GLU A 226 20.09 21.69 31.28
N HIS A 227 20.73 22.54 32.09
CA HIS A 227 20.62 22.47 33.54
C HIS A 227 19.16 22.58 34.01
N ALA A 228 18.41 23.56 33.53
CA ALA A 228 17.00 23.74 33.87
C ALA A 228 16.13 22.55 33.44
N SER A 229 16.45 21.93 32.29
CA SER A 229 15.65 20.82 31.74
C SER A 229 15.84 19.51 32.48
N PHE A 230 17.02 19.19 32.97
CA PHE A 230 17.37 17.89 33.55
C PHE A 230 17.51 17.86 35.07
N THR A 231 17.80 19.00 35.71
CA THR A 231 18.08 19.04 37.13
C THR A 231 17.01 19.69 37.98
N ILE A 232 16.11 20.48 37.39
CA ILE A 232 15.05 21.21 38.10
C ILE A 232 13.70 20.48 37.89
N PRO A 233 12.90 20.18 38.95
CA PRO A 233 11.55 19.67 38.79
C PRO A 233 10.69 20.53 37.87
N ALA A 234 9.76 19.92 37.13
CA ALA A 234 8.98 20.62 36.11
C ALA A 234 8.22 21.84 36.65
N GLU A 235 7.77 21.79 37.90
CA GLU A 235 7.09 22.86 38.62
C GLU A 235 8.00 24.04 39.02
N GLU A 236 9.33 23.83 39.03
CA GLU A 236 10.33 24.82 39.45
C GLU A 236 11.17 25.34 38.27
N ARG A 237 10.91 24.82 37.05
CA ARG A 237 11.69 25.19 35.85
C ARG A 237 11.49 26.63 35.38
N TRP A 238 10.62 27.36 36.02
CA TRP A 238 10.27 28.70 35.62
C TRP A 238 10.81 29.76 36.61
N PRO A 239 11.45 30.86 36.13
CA PRO A 239 11.61 31.27 34.73
C PRO A 239 12.79 30.61 34.05
N TRP A 240 12.60 30.33 32.75
CA TRP A 240 13.69 29.93 31.87
C TRP A 240 14.76 31.01 31.76
N PRO A 241 15.97 30.70 31.29
CA PRO A 241 16.96 31.73 30.96
C PRO A 241 16.31 32.76 30.03
N THR A 242 16.31 34.03 30.45
CA THR A 242 15.57 35.12 29.78
C THR A 242 16.34 35.74 28.61
N TYR A 243 17.65 35.49 28.51
CA TYR A 243 18.49 36.00 27.43
C TYR A 243 18.91 34.85 26.52
N ASN A 244 18.35 34.84 25.31
CA ASN A 244 18.75 33.91 24.26
C ASN A 244 19.60 34.67 23.23
N PRO A 245 20.89 34.37 23.07
CA PRO A 245 21.76 35.06 22.12
C PRO A 245 21.24 35.05 20.68
N ASN A 246 20.54 33.98 20.24
CA ASN A 246 19.97 33.91 18.91
C ASN A 246 18.79 34.88 18.68
N GLU A 247 18.20 35.42 19.73
CA GLU A 247 17.16 36.46 19.64
C GLU A 247 17.75 37.87 19.73
N HIS A 248 19.07 37.98 19.99
CA HIS A 248 19.81 39.21 20.25
C HIS A 248 21.11 39.28 19.43
N GLU A 249 21.14 38.69 18.26
CA GLU A 249 22.32 38.62 17.41
C GLU A 249 22.91 39.99 17.09
N ALA A 250 22.07 41.00 16.90
CA ALA A 250 22.51 42.37 16.62
C ALA A 250 23.34 42.99 17.76
N ASP A 251 23.23 42.49 18.99
CA ASP A 251 23.93 43.03 20.16
C ASP A 251 25.45 42.68 20.15
N PHE A 252 25.86 41.72 19.33
CA PHE A 252 27.25 41.26 19.25
C PHE A 252 28.14 42.07 18.29
N PHE A 253 27.58 43.01 17.51
CA PHE A 253 28.40 43.90 16.68
C PHE A 253 29.09 44.99 17.52
N ASP A 254 30.38 45.16 17.33
CA ASP A 254 31.13 46.28 17.96
C ASP A 254 30.82 47.61 17.24
N THR A 255 29.69 48.22 17.59
CA THR A 255 29.25 49.53 17.04
C THR A 255 30.07 50.70 17.54
N SER A 256 31.08 50.50 18.35
CA SER A 256 32.03 51.58 18.73
C SER A 256 33.01 51.93 17.62
N THR A 257 33.17 51.04 16.63
CA THR A 257 34.04 51.23 15.46
C THR A 257 33.22 51.56 14.20
N ALA A 258 33.85 52.28 13.26
CA ALA A 258 33.20 52.59 11.98
C ALA A 258 32.91 51.32 11.15
N ASP A 259 33.83 50.36 11.19
CA ASP A 259 33.69 49.07 10.52
C ASP A 259 32.56 48.23 11.13
N GLY A 260 32.46 48.17 12.45
CA GLY A 260 31.36 47.47 13.12
C GLY A 260 29.99 48.08 12.83
N VAL A 261 29.92 49.41 12.79
CA VAL A 261 28.68 50.12 12.36
C VAL A 261 28.33 49.76 10.91
N GLU A 262 29.29 49.68 9.99
CA GLU A 262 29.06 49.33 8.58
C GLU A 262 28.54 47.88 8.44
N ARG A 263 29.17 46.94 9.16
CA ARG A 263 28.73 45.52 9.15
C ARG A 263 27.33 45.35 9.75
N HIS A 264 27.06 45.97 10.89
CA HIS A 264 25.74 45.97 11.51
C HIS A 264 24.67 46.55 10.57
N ASN A 265 24.94 47.69 9.89
CA ASN A 265 23.99 48.29 8.95
C ASN A 265 23.72 47.35 7.76
N ARG A 266 24.75 46.69 7.24
CA ARG A 266 24.56 45.72 6.14
C ARG A 266 23.73 44.54 6.58
N TYR A 267 23.97 43.97 7.75
CA TYR A 267 23.11 42.92 8.32
C TYR A 267 21.68 43.41 8.49
N ALA A 268 21.47 44.60 9.05
CA ALA A 268 20.14 45.18 9.23
C ALA A 268 19.39 45.43 7.91
N GLU A 269 20.13 45.83 6.83
CA GLU A 269 19.54 45.97 5.48
C GLU A 269 19.09 44.60 4.94
N ASP A 270 19.93 43.58 5.04
CA ASP A 270 19.62 42.21 4.57
C ASP A 270 18.50 41.59 5.41
N TYR A 271 18.46 41.82 6.71
CA TYR A 271 17.38 41.38 7.59
C TYR A 271 16.04 42.06 7.27
N ASN A 272 16.04 43.39 7.01
CA ASN A 272 14.85 44.10 6.58
C ASN A 272 14.35 43.64 5.21
N LYS A 273 15.27 43.29 4.30
CA LYS A 273 14.92 42.67 3.02
C LYS A 273 14.27 41.30 3.24
N PHE A 274 14.86 40.47 4.10
CA PHE A 274 14.28 39.18 4.49
C PHE A 274 12.84 39.32 5.02
N LEU A 275 12.59 40.27 5.93
CA LEU A 275 11.24 40.52 6.46
C LEU A 275 10.25 40.94 5.37
N THR A 276 10.70 41.78 4.42
CA THR A 276 9.86 42.23 3.30
C THR A 276 9.54 41.10 2.34
N ASP A 277 10.56 40.32 1.95
CA ASP A 277 10.42 39.17 1.07
C ASP A 277 9.62 38.04 1.76
N GLY A 278 9.79 37.88 3.07
CA GLY A 278 9.01 36.96 3.92
C GLY A 278 7.52 37.29 3.93
N GLN A 279 7.18 38.57 4.06
CA GLN A 279 5.78 38.99 3.97
C GLN A 279 5.21 38.69 2.57
N ALA A 280 5.94 39.02 1.50
CA ALA A 280 5.50 38.74 0.13
C ALA A 280 5.37 37.21 -0.13
N TYR A 281 6.25 36.41 0.45
CA TYR A 281 6.13 34.95 0.41
C TYR A 281 4.88 34.47 1.15
N ASN A 282 4.62 34.95 2.36
CA ASN A 282 3.41 34.60 3.11
C ASN A 282 2.12 35.00 2.37
N ASP A 283 2.09 36.19 1.76
CA ASP A 283 0.96 36.64 0.94
C ASP A 283 0.75 35.69 -0.27
N SER A 284 1.82 35.21 -0.87
CA SER A 284 1.73 34.24 -1.96
C SER A 284 1.25 32.84 -1.51
N ILE A 285 1.57 32.42 -0.28
CA ILE A 285 1.01 31.21 0.33
C ILE A 285 -0.50 31.36 0.56
N VAL A 286 -0.93 32.50 1.09
CA VAL A 286 -2.38 32.76 1.27
C VAL A 286 -3.10 32.69 -0.08
N LEU A 287 -2.56 33.33 -1.12
CA LEU A 287 -3.13 33.31 -2.46
C LEU A 287 -3.15 31.88 -3.07
N TYR A 288 -2.12 31.08 -2.76
CA TYR A 288 -2.11 29.67 -3.16
C TYR A 288 -3.30 28.92 -2.57
N TYR A 289 -3.54 29.02 -1.26
CA TYR A 289 -4.66 28.35 -0.60
C TYR A 289 -6.02 28.85 -1.10
N GLU A 290 -6.19 30.14 -1.33
CA GLU A 290 -7.42 30.69 -1.93
C GLU A 290 -7.72 30.13 -3.32
N ARG A 291 -6.69 29.84 -4.11
CA ARG A 291 -6.83 29.20 -5.44
C ARG A 291 -7.03 27.72 -5.30
N PHE A 292 -6.34 27.08 -4.36
CA PHE A 292 -6.45 25.66 -4.08
C PHE A 292 -7.87 25.28 -3.66
N ASP A 293 -8.50 26.08 -2.78
CA ASP A 293 -9.89 25.88 -2.36
C ASP A 293 -10.91 25.97 -3.50
N LYS A 294 -10.57 26.68 -4.57
CA LYS A 294 -11.41 26.72 -5.79
C LYS A 294 -11.14 25.56 -6.72
N TYR A 295 -9.88 25.13 -6.76
CA TYR A 295 -9.44 24.04 -7.61
C TYR A 295 -9.90 22.67 -7.10
N VAL A 296 -9.93 22.48 -5.79
CA VAL A 296 -10.38 21.25 -5.15
C VAL A 296 -11.90 21.22 -5.03
N ILE A 297 -12.54 20.13 -5.48
CA ILE A 297 -14.00 19.97 -5.38
C ILE A 297 -14.43 19.70 -3.95
N ASP A 298 -13.76 18.76 -3.27
CA ASP A 298 -14.00 18.40 -1.88
C ASP A 298 -12.73 17.75 -1.32
N GLU A 299 -12.19 18.30 -0.23
CA GLU A 299 -10.98 17.80 0.42
C GLU A 299 -11.10 16.33 0.87
N LYS A 300 -12.32 15.86 1.11
CA LYS A 300 -12.59 14.45 1.46
C LYS A 300 -12.20 13.46 0.38
N ARG A 301 -12.13 13.91 -0.87
CA ARG A 301 -11.95 13.05 -2.04
C ARG A 301 -10.51 12.75 -2.39
N PHE A 302 -9.54 13.46 -1.87
CA PHE A 302 -8.14 13.35 -2.26
C PHE A 302 -7.16 12.99 -1.14
N HIS A 303 -7.64 12.80 0.08
CA HIS A 303 -6.77 12.45 1.20
C HIS A 303 -6.73 10.93 1.40
N ILE A 304 -6.11 10.22 0.46
CA ILE A 304 -6.04 8.76 0.45
C ILE A 304 -5.10 8.27 1.56
N LEU A 305 -5.67 7.52 2.52
CA LEU A 305 -4.92 6.97 3.65
C LEU A 305 -4.38 5.57 3.36
N ASP A 306 -5.22 4.73 2.75
CA ASP A 306 -4.88 3.35 2.45
C ASP A 306 -5.52 2.92 1.13
N MET A 307 -5.01 1.86 0.52
CA MET A 307 -5.47 1.38 -0.77
C MET A 307 -5.26 -0.13 -0.87
N SER A 308 -6.23 -0.80 -1.48
CA SER A 308 -6.14 -2.19 -1.89
C SER A 308 -6.70 -2.36 -3.30
N PHE A 309 -6.31 -3.41 -4.01
CA PHE A 309 -6.77 -3.66 -5.37
C PHE A 309 -6.88 -5.15 -5.68
N SER A 310 -7.74 -5.47 -6.65
CA SER A 310 -7.95 -6.83 -7.10
C SER A 310 -6.75 -7.35 -7.90
N ASN A 311 -6.54 -8.67 -7.87
CA ASN A 311 -5.43 -9.30 -8.59
C ASN A 311 -5.52 -9.11 -10.11
N ASN A 312 -6.74 -9.04 -10.67
CA ASN A 312 -6.96 -8.77 -12.09
C ASN A 312 -6.88 -7.28 -12.46
N GLY A 313 -6.61 -6.40 -11.50
CA GLY A 313 -6.47 -4.96 -11.71
C GLY A 313 -7.74 -4.21 -12.09
N LYS A 314 -8.93 -4.79 -11.92
CA LYS A 314 -10.21 -4.15 -12.29
C LYS A 314 -10.79 -3.26 -11.20
N TYR A 315 -10.47 -3.54 -9.95
CA TYR A 315 -11.03 -2.83 -8.81
C TYR A 315 -9.90 -2.31 -7.93
N MET A 316 -9.98 -1.05 -7.60
CA MET A 316 -9.15 -0.39 -6.61
C MET A 316 -10.07 0.15 -5.53
N VAL A 317 -9.77 -0.12 -4.27
CA VAL A 317 -10.51 0.46 -3.15
C VAL A 317 -9.58 1.31 -2.34
N THR A 318 -10.01 2.50 -2.02
CA THR A 318 -9.22 3.46 -1.24
C THR A 318 -10.07 4.07 -0.14
N THR A 319 -9.46 4.33 0.99
CA THR A 319 -10.08 5.02 2.11
C THR A 319 -9.46 6.41 2.24
N THR A 320 -10.33 7.39 2.28
CA THR A 320 -10.00 8.75 2.70
C THR A 320 -10.29 8.90 4.19
N VAL A 321 -10.07 10.10 4.74
CA VAL A 321 -10.42 10.39 6.15
C VAL A 321 -11.91 10.17 6.44
N TYR A 322 -12.77 10.28 5.43
CA TYR A 322 -14.23 10.31 5.59
C TYR A 322 -14.98 9.20 4.84
N GLU A 323 -14.45 8.75 3.71
CA GLU A 323 -15.15 7.86 2.79
C GLU A 323 -14.25 6.70 2.37
N THR A 324 -14.86 5.55 2.13
CA THR A 324 -14.20 4.43 1.45
C THR A 324 -14.87 4.27 0.09
N VAL A 325 -14.07 4.31 -0.96
CA VAL A 325 -14.55 4.29 -2.34
C VAL A 325 -13.90 3.17 -3.14
N MET A 326 -14.68 2.58 -4.03
CA MET A 326 -14.19 1.68 -5.08
C MET A 326 -14.04 2.45 -6.38
N ILE A 327 -12.90 2.30 -7.02
CA ILE A 327 -12.53 2.93 -8.28
C ILE A 327 -12.36 1.83 -9.32
N ASN A 328 -12.97 2.02 -10.50
CA ASN A 328 -12.58 1.27 -11.68
C ASN A 328 -11.41 1.99 -12.36
N PRO A 329 -10.18 1.43 -12.38
CA PRO A 329 -9.01 2.16 -12.90
C PRO A 329 -9.05 2.43 -14.41
N GLU A 330 -9.89 1.73 -15.17
CA GLU A 330 -10.00 1.93 -16.63
C GLU A 330 -10.99 3.05 -16.96
N THR A 331 -12.16 3.05 -16.32
CA THR A 331 -13.22 4.04 -16.57
C THR A 331 -13.15 5.25 -15.66
N GLU A 332 -12.41 5.16 -14.56
CA GLU A 332 -12.33 6.13 -13.46
C GLU A 332 -13.68 6.37 -12.77
N GLU A 333 -14.62 5.42 -12.93
CA GLU A 333 -15.88 5.45 -12.20
C GLU A 333 -15.62 5.20 -10.71
N VAL A 334 -16.16 6.07 -9.87
CA VAL A 334 -16.01 6.03 -8.42
C VAL A 334 -17.36 5.65 -7.80
N THR A 335 -17.32 4.61 -6.96
CA THR A 335 -18.49 4.14 -6.19
C THR A 335 -18.19 4.23 -4.70
N ILE A 336 -19.03 4.93 -3.93
CA ILE A 336 -18.91 4.99 -2.47
C ILE A 336 -19.38 3.64 -1.90
N LEU A 337 -18.57 3.07 -1.00
CA LEU A 337 -18.93 1.85 -0.27
C LEU A 337 -19.72 2.23 0.98
N GLU A 338 -21.04 2.17 0.88
CA GLU A 338 -21.94 2.56 1.97
C GLU A 338 -21.70 1.72 3.23
N GLY A 339 -21.61 2.40 4.38
CA GLY A 339 -21.35 1.78 5.68
C GLY A 339 -19.86 1.48 5.97
N ALA A 340 -18.96 1.78 5.04
CA ALA A 340 -17.52 1.56 5.19
C ALA A 340 -16.73 2.81 5.63
N ASP A 341 -17.42 3.87 6.07
CA ASP A 341 -16.81 5.14 6.45
C ASP A 341 -15.76 4.99 7.55
N GLY A 342 -14.54 5.46 7.29
CA GLY A 342 -13.42 5.39 8.23
C GLY A 342 -12.86 3.98 8.45
N LEU A 343 -13.30 2.99 7.67
CA LEU A 343 -12.75 1.64 7.66
C LEU A 343 -11.73 1.49 6.52
N PHE A 344 -10.75 0.61 6.72
CA PHE A 344 -9.64 0.43 5.79
C PHE A 344 -9.83 -0.80 4.90
N PRO A 345 -9.61 -0.70 3.58
CA PRO A 345 -9.64 -1.85 2.69
C PRO A 345 -8.40 -2.73 2.95
N MET A 346 -8.65 -3.98 3.29
CA MET A 346 -7.60 -4.96 3.55
C MET A 346 -7.30 -5.82 2.33
N ALA A 347 -8.32 -6.17 1.57
CA ALA A 347 -8.20 -6.92 0.33
C ALA A 347 -9.39 -6.66 -0.60
N VAL A 348 -9.17 -6.80 -1.89
CA VAL A 348 -10.23 -6.72 -2.91
C VAL A 348 -10.12 -7.95 -3.81
N LEU A 349 -11.20 -8.69 -3.94
CA LEU A 349 -11.25 -9.85 -4.82
C LEU A 349 -11.56 -9.46 -6.27
N ASP A 350 -11.32 -10.38 -7.19
CA ASP A 350 -11.52 -10.18 -8.62
C ASP A 350 -12.99 -10.03 -9.04
N ASP A 351 -13.93 -10.36 -8.17
CA ASP A 351 -15.37 -10.14 -8.34
C ASP A 351 -15.89 -8.83 -7.71
N GLY A 352 -14.98 -8.03 -7.14
CA GLY A 352 -15.33 -6.78 -6.48
C GLY A 352 -15.72 -6.91 -5.00
N THR A 353 -15.63 -8.10 -4.41
CA THR A 353 -15.80 -8.30 -2.96
C THR A 353 -14.65 -7.63 -2.21
N VAL A 354 -14.94 -6.81 -1.21
CA VAL A 354 -13.96 -6.04 -0.43
C VAL A 354 -13.94 -6.52 1.02
N PHE A 355 -12.76 -6.89 1.50
CA PHE A 355 -12.52 -7.14 2.92
C PHE A 355 -12.09 -5.84 3.57
N ILE A 356 -12.80 -5.46 4.64
CA ILE A 356 -12.67 -4.18 5.30
C ILE A 356 -12.39 -4.41 6.77
N GLY A 357 -11.39 -3.73 7.28
CA GLY A 357 -11.02 -3.80 8.67
C GLY A 357 -10.89 -2.42 9.30
N GLN A 358 -10.96 -2.36 10.60
CA GLN A 358 -10.66 -1.15 11.35
C GLN A 358 -9.16 -1.13 11.65
N LYS A 359 -8.42 -0.16 11.19
CA LYS A 359 -7.04 0.07 11.61
C LYS A 359 -7.06 0.71 12.99
N ALA A 360 -6.77 -0.02 14.09
CA ALA A 360 -6.60 0.61 15.38
C ALA A 360 -5.25 1.31 15.45
N ALA A 361 -5.32 2.51 15.94
CA ALA A 361 -4.13 3.24 16.34
C ALA A 361 -3.53 2.70 17.66
N ILE A 362 -4.31 1.97 18.46
CA ILE A 362 -3.94 1.52 19.83
C ILE A 362 -4.40 0.08 20.04
N PRO A 363 -3.53 -0.84 20.48
CA PRO A 363 -3.91 -2.19 20.93
C PRO A 363 -4.93 -2.18 22.09
N PRO A 364 -5.78 -3.21 22.21
CA PRO A 364 -5.77 -4.46 21.46
C PRO A 364 -6.37 -4.32 20.06
N LEU A 365 -5.78 -5.06 19.10
CA LEU A 365 -6.29 -5.18 17.72
C LEU A 365 -7.35 -6.29 17.61
N ASP A 366 -8.15 -6.42 18.62
CA ASP A 366 -9.20 -7.43 18.77
C ASP A 366 -10.45 -6.93 18.04
N ARG A 367 -10.70 -7.44 16.80
CA ARG A 367 -11.67 -6.83 15.90
C ARG A 367 -12.43 -7.81 15.07
N VAL A 368 -13.66 -7.40 14.73
CA VAL A 368 -14.51 -8.03 13.74
C VAL A 368 -14.20 -7.39 12.38
N PRO A 369 -13.65 -8.13 11.43
CA PRO A 369 -13.54 -7.66 10.05
C PRO A 369 -14.89 -7.80 9.34
N TYR A 370 -15.09 -6.96 8.32
CA TYR A 370 -16.31 -6.90 7.52
C TYR A 370 -16.01 -7.24 6.07
N VAL A 371 -17.05 -7.64 5.35
CA VAL A 371 -17.05 -7.84 3.89
C VAL A 371 -18.09 -6.93 3.28
N HIS A 372 -17.71 -6.17 2.26
CA HIS A 372 -18.63 -5.40 1.44
C HIS A 372 -18.78 -6.08 0.09
N LYS A 373 -20.02 -6.41 -0.27
CA LYS A 373 -20.37 -7.03 -1.54
C LYS A 373 -21.74 -6.55 -2.01
N ASP A 374 -21.88 -6.26 -3.30
CA ASP A 374 -23.14 -5.87 -3.94
C ASP A 374 -23.90 -4.74 -3.21
N GLY A 375 -23.16 -3.77 -2.65
CA GLY A 375 -23.74 -2.63 -1.94
C GLY A 375 -24.11 -2.91 -0.47
N ALA A 376 -23.76 -4.04 0.09
CA ALA A 376 -24.09 -4.42 1.46
C ALA A 376 -22.84 -4.81 2.25
N MET A 377 -22.84 -4.49 3.56
CA MET A 377 -21.83 -4.93 4.51
C MET A 377 -22.34 -6.12 5.33
N MET A 378 -21.45 -7.08 5.59
CA MET A 378 -21.69 -8.21 6.49
C MET A 378 -20.43 -8.53 7.30
N ASP A 379 -20.58 -9.24 8.42
CA ASP A 379 -19.44 -9.76 9.19
C ASP A 379 -18.68 -10.79 8.36
N PHE A 380 -17.34 -10.81 8.50
CA PHE A 380 -16.50 -11.79 7.82
C PHE A 380 -16.86 -13.24 8.20
N GLY A 381 -17.19 -13.49 9.46
CA GLY A 381 -17.64 -14.81 9.91
C GLY A 381 -18.93 -15.26 9.19
N ASP A 382 -19.90 -14.36 9.03
CA ASP A 382 -21.13 -14.65 8.31
C ASP A 382 -20.84 -14.92 6.82
N TRP A 383 -19.94 -14.13 6.22
CA TRP A 383 -19.49 -14.36 4.85
C TRP A 383 -18.83 -15.74 4.69
N VAL A 384 -17.95 -16.14 5.63
CA VAL A 384 -17.34 -17.48 5.61
C VAL A 384 -18.40 -18.56 5.75
N ARG A 385 -19.42 -18.39 6.63
CA ARG A 385 -20.51 -19.34 6.82
C ARG A 385 -21.35 -19.52 5.56
N GLU A 386 -21.62 -18.46 4.80
CA GLU A 386 -22.30 -18.54 3.51
C GLU A 386 -21.54 -19.38 2.48
N HIS A 387 -20.22 -19.42 2.59
CA HIS A 387 -19.35 -20.18 1.70
C HIS A 387 -19.09 -21.60 2.17
N SER A 388 -18.92 -21.82 3.47
CA SER A 388 -18.71 -23.13 4.09
C SER A 388 -19.06 -23.10 5.56
N GLU A 389 -20.07 -23.85 5.95
CA GLU A 389 -20.46 -24.04 7.37
C GLU A 389 -19.33 -24.73 8.16
N LYS A 390 -18.57 -25.66 7.53
CA LYS A 390 -17.46 -26.33 8.18
C LYS A 390 -16.31 -25.38 8.46
N ALA A 391 -15.96 -24.53 7.49
CA ALA A 391 -14.93 -23.50 7.66
C ALA A 391 -15.31 -22.50 8.75
N TYR A 392 -16.57 -22.08 8.78
CA TYR A 392 -17.09 -21.21 9.83
C TYR A 392 -16.96 -21.83 11.21
N ASN A 393 -17.36 -23.10 11.37
CA ASN A 393 -17.28 -23.78 12.66
C ASN A 393 -15.84 -23.89 13.16
N GLU A 394 -14.88 -24.23 12.28
CA GLU A 394 -13.46 -24.27 12.61
C GLU A 394 -12.93 -22.88 12.97
N LEU A 395 -13.34 -21.84 12.27
CA LEU A 395 -12.97 -20.47 12.57
C LEU A 395 -13.48 -20.06 13.97
N MET A 396 -14.73 -20.39 14.29
CA MET A 396 -15.34 -20.09 15.60
C MET A 396 -14.79 -20.93 16.74
N GLU A 397 -14.25 -22.12 16.49
CA GLU A 397 -13.52 -22.89 17.52
C GLU A 397 -12.24 -22.16 17.97
N ASN A 398 -11.58 -21.47 17.05
CA ASN A 398 -10.34 -20.74 17.32
C ASN A 398 -10.60 -19.28 17.78
N PHE A 399 -11.69 -18.68 17.32
CA PHE A 399 -12.07 -17.28 17.61
C PHE A 399 -13.55 -17.21 18.03
N PRO A 400 -13.91 -17.70 19.22
CA PRO A 400 -15.30 -17.83 19.64
C PRO A 400 -16.06 -16.50 19.74
N ASP A 401 -15.35 -15.40 19.91
CA ASP A 401 -15.92 -14.06 20.01
C ASP A 401 -16.10 -13.37 18.63
N GLY A 402 -15.72 -14.06 17.53
CA GLY A 402 -15.78 -13.50 16.18
C GLY A 402 -14.73 -12.42 15.88
N HIS A 403 -13.76 -12.24 16.77
CA HIS A 403 -12.71 -11.24 16.64
C HIS A 403 -11.51 -11.79 15.87
N PHE A 404 -11.64 -11.84 14.57
CA PHE A 404 -10.61 -12.42 13.68
C PHE A 404 -9.44 -11.47 13.42
N GLY A 405 -9.55 -10.22 13.86
CA GLY A 405 -8.54 -9.19 13.67
C GLY A 405 -8.53 -8.61 12.26
N ILE A 406 -7.37 -8.54 11.63
CA ILE A 406 -7.21 -8.09 10.24
C ILE A 406 -7.24 -9.30 9.33
N VAL A 407 -8.05 -9.23 8.27
CA VAL A 407 -8.15 -10.27 7.24
C VAL A 407 -7.60 -9.71 5.94
N ASN A 408 -6.69 -10.45 5.32
CA ASN A 408 -6.10 -10.11 4.03
C ASN A 408 -6.12 -11.32 3.09
N SER A 409 -6.28 -11.06 1.80
CA SER A 409 -6.19 -12.07 0.75
C SER A 409 -5.63 -11.44 -0.51
N ASN A 410 -4.55 -12.02 -1.02
CA ASN A 410 -3.99 -11.70 -2.35
C ASN A 410 -4.15 -12.88 -3.32
N ASN A 411 -5.01 -13.83 -2.98
CA ASN A 411 -5.25 -14.99 -3.82
C ASN A 411 -6.28 -14.63 -4.91
N PRO A 412 -5.96 -14.81 -6.20
CA PRO A 412 -6.86 -14.49 -7.32
C PRO A 412 -8.23 -15.18 -7.24
N GLU A 413 -8.26 -16.39 -6.66
CA GLU A 413 -9.47 -17.17 -6.49
C GLU A 413 -10.30 -16.74 -5.27
N GLY A 414 -9.76 -15.87 -4.41
CA GLY A 414 -10.42 -15.41 -3.20
C GLY A 414 -10.72 -16.51 -2.18
N LEU A 415 -9.98 -17.61 -2.22
CA LEU A 415 -10.24 -18.79 -1.37
C LEU A 415 -9.25 -18.95 -0.23
N THR A 416 -8.13 -18.25 -0.27
CA THR A 416 -7.10 -18.31 0.79
C THR A 416 -7.00 -16.95 1.47
N PHE A 417 -7.19 -16.95 2.77
CA PHE A 417 -7.13 -15.77 3.62
C PHE A 417 -6.05 -15.93 4.67
N GLY A 418 -5.38 -14.85 4.98
CA GLY A 418 -4.49 -14.74 6.12
C GLY A 418 -4.91 -13.59 7.01
N GLY A 419 -4.65 -13.73 8.28
CA GLY A 419 -4.97 -12.67 9.22
C GLY A 419 -4.11 -12.72 10.47
N PHE A 420 -4.23 -11.68 11.26
CA PHE A 420 -3.66 -11.67 12.59
C PHE A 420 -4.58 -10.92 13.56
N ASN A 421 -4.61 -11.41 14.79
CA ASN A 421 -5.29 -10.78 15.91
C ASN A 421 -4.28 -10.49 17.01
N GLN A 422 -4.52 -9.45 17.79
CA GLN A 422 -3.73 -9.13 18.97
C GLN A 422 -4.66 -9.11 20.20
N GLY A 423 -4.52 -10.10 21.08
CA GLY A 423 -5.27 -10.16 22.32
C GLY A 423 -4.88 -9.09 23.35
N GLN A 424 -5.60 -9.06 24.45
CA GLN A 424 -5.37 -8.11 25.56
C GLN A 424 -4.00 -8.29 26.25
N ASP A 425 -3.38 -9.43 26.07
CA ASP A 425 -2.03 -9.75 26.54
C ASP A 425 -0.93 -9.26 25.59
N PHE A 426 -1.30 -8.53 24.53
CA PHE A 426 -0.43 -8.03 23.47
C PHE A 426 0.27 -9.12 22.64
N LEU A 427 -0.17 -10.36 22.73
CA LEU A 427 0.32 -11.44 21.88
C LEU A 427 -0.37 -11.41 20.52
N TYR A 428 0.41 -11.55 19.47
CA TYR A 428 -0.11 -11.65 18.10
C TYR A 428 -0.36 -13.12 17.75
N VAL A 429 -1.56 -13.40 17.25
CA VAL A 429 -1.92 -14.71 16.70
C VAL A 429 -2.15 -14.54 15.21
N GLY A 430 -1.25 -15.08 14.40
CA GLY A 430 -1.43 -15.18 12.95
C GLY A 430 -2.22 -16.45 12.60
N TRP A 431 -3.09 -16.36 11.60
CA TRP A 431 -3.85 -17.49 11.10
C TRP A 431 -3.94 -17.47 9.57
N VAL A 432 -4.17 -18.64 8.99
CA VAL A 432 -4.40 -18.82 7.56
C VAL A 432 -5.56 -19.79 7.39
N MET A 433 -6.48 -19.47 6.49
CA MET A 433 -7.61 -20.29 6.10
C MET A 433 -7.61 -20.50 4.58
N ASN A 434 -7.85 -21.72 4.13
CA ASN A 434 -8.07 -22.03 2.74
C ASN A 434 -9.48 -22.62 2.57
N LEU A 435 -10.42 -21.78 2.15
CA LEU A 435 -11.82 -22.20 1.91
C LEU A 435 -11.91 -23.28 0.83
N GLY A 436 -11.02 -23.28 -0.16
CA GLY A 436 -10.97 -24.31 -1.20
C GLY A 436 -10.67 -25.71 -0.70
N ALA A 437 -10.20 -25.86 0.55
CA ALA A 437 -9.96 -27.18 1.16
C ALA A 437 -11.22 -27.83 1.75
N TYR A 438 -12.30 -27.06 1.89
CA TYR A 438 -13.57 -27.57 2.47
C TYR A 438 -14.47 -28.16 1.41
N ASP A 439 -15.00 -29.37 1.67
CA ASP A 439 -15.84 -30.13 0.76
C ASP A 439 -17.28 -29.60 0.64
N ASP A 440 -17.70 -28.72 1.54
CA ASP A 440 -18.98 -28.03 1.56
C ASP A 440 -18.91 -26.59 0.99
N LEU A 441 -17.81 -26.22 0.31
CA LEU A 441 -17.65 -24.89 -0.26
C LEU A 441 -18.78 -24.57 -1.23
N ALA A 442 -19.58 -23.54 -0.90
CA ALA A 442 -20.59 -23.01 -1.79
C ALA A 442 -19.93 -22.24 -2.94
N THR A 443 -19.99 -22.77 -4.14
CA THR A 443 -19.40 -22.15 -5.34
C THR A 443 -20.29 -21.07 -5.97
N GLY A 444 -21.36 -20.63 -5.29
CA GLY A 444 -22.38 -19.73 -5.85
C GLY A 444 -23.26 -20.39 -6.93
N ILE A 445 -22.96 -21.64 -7.24
CA ILE A 445 -23.75 -22.45 -8.16
C ILE A 445 -24.62 -23.35 -7.29
N THR A 446 -25.84 -22.92 -7.02
CA THR A 446 -26.87 -23.85 -6.59
C THR A 446 -26.99 -24.91 -7.68
N GLU A 447 -26.85 -26.20 -7.30
CA GLU A 447 -27.26 -27.28 -8.17
C GLU A 447 -28.76 -27.07 -8.44
N ASN A 448 -29.07 -26.27 -9.45
CA ASN A 448 -30.41 -26.27 -10.01
C ASN A 448 -30.51 -27.55 -10.82
N GLU A 449 -30.83 -28.67 -10.14
CA GLU A 449 -31.47 -29.79 -10.79
C GLU A 449 -32.84 -29.28 -11.34
N ILE A 450 -32.80 -28.72 -12.54
CA ILE A 450 -34.00 -28.76 -13.36
C ILE A 450 -34.10 -30.25 -13.72
N ALA A 451 -35.03 -30.92 -13.04
CA ALA A 451 -35.25 -32.34 -13.16
C ALA A 451 -35.19 -32.78 -14.63
N ALA A 452 -34.04 -33.30 -15.00
CA ALA A 452 -33.88 -34.08 -16.20
C ALA A 452 -33.83 -35.51 -15.71
N ASP A 453 -34.94 -36.18 -15.82
CA ASP A 453 -35.21 -37.48 -15.22
C ASP A 453 -34.22 -38.59 -15.62
N ASP A 454 -33.21 -38.33 -16.49
CA ASP A 454 -32.36 -39.40 -17.01
C ASP A 454 -30.86 -39.03 -17.28
N VAL A 455 -30.40 -37.79 -17.11
CA VAL A 455 -28.98 -37.45 -17.43
C VAL A 455 -28.12 -37.42 -16.17
N GLU A 456 -27.19 -38.37 -16.05
CA GLU A 456 -26.18 -38.39 -14.99
C GLU A 456 -24.82 -37.96 -15.52
N VAL A 457 -24.09 -37.15 -14.74
CA VAL A 457 -22.75 -36.67 -15.05
C VAL A 457 -21.83 -37.07 -13.91
N SER A 458 -20.70 -37.72 -14.23
CA SER A 458 -19.66 -38.07 -13.24
C SER A 458 -18.27 -37.79 -13.78
N PHE A 459 -17.32 -37.55 -12.89
CA PHE A 459 -15.91 -37.35 -13.23
C PHE A 459 -15.12 -38.63 -12.89
N ASN A 460 -14.45 -39.20 -13.89
CA ASN A 460 -13.55 -40.32 -13.72
C ASN A 460 -12.10 -39.83 -13.57
N ALA A 461 -11.65 -39.75 -12.33
CA ALA A 461 -10.31 -39.26 -11.99
C ALA A 461 -9.18 -40.16 -12.54
N GLY A 462 -9.45 -41.45 -12.75
CA GLY A 462 -8.46 -42.40 -13.27
C GLY A 462 -8.15 -42.21 -14.76
N GLU A 463 -9.13 -41.75 -15.52
CA GLU A 463 -9.03 -41.58 -16.99
C GLU A 463 -9.00 -40.09 -17.39
N GLY A 464 -9.29 -39.18 -16.47
CA GLY A 464 -9.41 -37.74 -16.74
C GLY A 464 -10.59 -37.44 -17.69
N THR A 465 -11.74 -38.13 -17.49
CA THR A 465 -12.91 -37.99 -18.31
C THR A 465 -14.13 -37.51 -17.51
N ILE A 466 -15.01 -36.79 -18.17
CA ILE A 466 -16.36 -36.54 -17.70
C ILE A 466 -17.26 -37.55 -18.39
N ASP A 467 -17.86 -38.44 -17.60
CA ASP A 467 -18.76 -39.49 -18.08
C ASP A 467 -20.20 -38.99 -18.01
N ILE A 468 -20.93 -39.20 -19.10
CA ILE A 468 -22.31 -38.75 -19.28
C ILE A 468 -23.17 -39.99 -19.60
N SER A 469 -24.16 -40.25 -18.79
CA SER A 469 -25.14 -41.30 -19.03
C SER A 469 -26.54 -40.73 -19.14
N GLY A 470 -27.45 -41.46 -19.77
CA GLY A 470 -28.81 -41.03 -19.97
C GLY A 470 -29.07 -39.99 -21.09
N ALA A 471 -28.02 -39.68 -21.90
CA ALA A 471 -28.14 -38.83 -23.08
C ALA A 471 -27.47 -39.43 -24.29
N ASP A 472 -28.18 -39.50 -25.43
CA ASP A 472 -27.63 -39.97 -26.70
C ASP A 472 -26.62 -38.98 -27.29
N LYS A 473 -26.86 -37.69 -27.11
CA LYS A 473 -26.00 -36.57 -27.49
C LYS A 473 -26.19 -35.42 -26.54
N ALA A 474 -25.08 -34.86 -26.07
CA ALA A 474 -25.08 -33.68 -25.20
C ALA A 474 -24.03 -32.65 -25.62
N ASP A 475 -24.32 -31.38 -25.38
CA ASP A 475 -23.31 -30.32 -25.45
C ASP A 475 -22.70 -30.17 -24.06
N VAL A 476 -21.37 -30.23 -23.97
CA VAL A 476 -20.62 -30.17 -22.73
C VAL A 476 -19.81 -28.91 -22.70
N ARG A 477 -19.93 -28.13 -21.63
CA ARG A 477 -19.09 -26.97 -21.32
C ARG A 477 -18.47 -27.16 -19.96
N VAL A 478 -17.19 -26.81 -19.85
CA VAL A 478 -16.49 -26.82 -18.58
C VAL A 478 -16.05 -25.38 -18.27
N TYR A 479 -16.44 -24.90 -17.11
CA TYR A 479 -16.09 -23.57 -16.64
C TYR A 479 -15.12 -23.67 -15.49
N SER A 480 -14.13 -22.78 -15.46
CA SER A 480 -13.35 -22.53 -14.25
C SER A 480 -14.25 -21.93 -13.15
N VAL A 481 -13.76 -21.91 -11.93
CA VAL A 481 -14.48 -21.26 -10.79
C VAL A 481 -14.76 -19.77 -11.05
N ASN A 482 -13.99 -19.12 -11.92
CA ASN A 482 -14.19 -17.73 -12.32
C ASN A 482 -15.19 -17.56 -13.47
N GLY A 483 -15.94 -18.62 -13.83
CA GLY A 483 -16.95 -18.59 -14.90
C GLY A 483 -16.39 -18.59 -16.33
N VAL A 484 -15.07 -18.73 -16.52
CA VAL A 484 -14.45 -18.79 -17.84
C VAL A 484 -14.67 -20.18 -18.44
N CYS A 485 -15.26 -20.26 -19.64
CA CYS A 485 -15.40 -21.53 -20.36
C CYS A 485 -14.02 -21.99 -20.85
N VAL A 486 -13.48 -23.01 -20.21
CA VAL A 486 -12.14 -23.59 -20.51
C VAL A 486 -12.21 -24.81 -21.43
N TYR A 487 -13.39 -25.39 -21.62
CA TYR A 487 -13.63 -26.48 -22.54
C TYR A 487 -15.06 -26.43 -23.08
N ASN A 488 -15.23 -26.72 -24.36
CA ASN A 488 -16.55 -26.79 -25.01
C ASN A 488 -16.54 -27.89 -26.08
N ALA A 489 -17.52 -28.80 -26.01
CA ALA A 489 -17.72 -29.85 -27.00
C ALA A 489 -19.22 -30.02 -27.26
N ALA A 490 -19.61 -30.13 -28.51
CA ALA A 490 -21.00 -30.31 -28.92
C ALA A 490 -21.26 -31.73 -29.43
N GLY A 491 -22.46 -32.25 -29.17
CA GLY A 491 -22.94 -33.53 -29.68
C GLY A 491 -22.19 -34.73 -29.14
N VAL A 492 -21.71 -34.65 -27.93
CA VAL A 492 -20.94 -35.72 -27.25
C VAL A 492 -21.85 -36.86 -26.81
N SER A 493 -21.39 -38.08 -26.91
CA SER A 493 -22.04 -39.25 -26.31
C SER A 493 -21.07 -40.05 -25.44
N GLY A 494 -21.49 -40.40 -24.24
CA GLY A 494 -20.78 -41.25 -23.29
C GLY A 494 -19.76 -40.50 -22.44
N HIS A 495 -18.68 -39.97 -23.02
CA HIS A 495 -17.68 -39.28 -22.24
C HIS A 495 -16.89 -38.23 -23.03
N VAL A 496 -16.31 -37.25 -22.32
CA VAL A 496 -15.33 -36.30 -22.87
C VAL A 496 -14.04 -36.34 -22.06
N SER A 497 -12.90 -36.28 -22.76
CA SER A 497 -11.61 -36.15 -22.09
C SER A 497 -11.36 -34.69 -21.69
N VAL A 498 -11.04 -34.47 -20.43
CA VAL A 498 -10.61 -33.21 -19.85
C VAL A 498 -9.21 -33.30 -19.24
N ALA A 499 -8.43 -34.30 -19.68
CA ALA A 499 -7.08 -34.53 -19.21
C ALA A 499 -6.09 -33.39 -19.50
N SER A 500 -6.46 -32.46 -20.39
CA SER A 500 -5.68 -31.23 -20.67
C SER A 500 -5.94 -30.08 -19.71
N LEU A 501 -6.96 -30.19 -18.86
CA LEU A 501 -7.25 -29.16 -17.87
C LEU A 501 -6.23 -29.21 -16.72
N ALA A 502 -5.87 -28.06 -16.20
CA ALA A 502 -5.05 -27.97 -15.01
C ALA A 502 -5.78 -28.59 -13.80
N ARG A 503 -5.02 -28.99 -12.80
CA ARG A 503 -5.62 -29.44 -11.54
C ARG A 503 -6.43 -28.31 -10.92
N GLY A 504 -7.64 -28.58 -10.50
CA GLY A 504 -8.50 -27.56 -9.94
C GLY A 504 -9.98 -27.94 -9.91
N THR A 505 -10.79 -27.05 -9.39
CA THR A 505 -12.25 -27.20 -9.37
C THR A 505 -12.87 -26.56 -10.62
N TYR A 506 -13.82 -27.28 -11.22
CA TYR A 506 -14.52 -26.86 -12.41
C TYR A 506 -16.02 -27.12 -12.27
N VAL A 507 -16.80 -26.36 -13.04
CA VAL A 507 -18.23 -26.62 -13.23
C VAL A 507 -18.43 -27.18 -14.62
N VAL A 508 -19.03 -28.35 -14.67
CA VAL A 508 -19.41 -29.00 -15.91
C VAL A 508 -20.89 -28.73 -16.15
N GLU A 509 -21.18 -28.10 -17.27
CA GLU A 509 -22.55 -27.95 -17.80
C GLU A 509 -22.76 -28.95 -18.94
N VAL A 510 -23.76 -29.79 -18.80
CA VAL A 510 -24.18 -30.76 -19.82
C VAL A 510 -25.58 -30.41 -20.24
N LYS A 511 -25.74 -30.09 -21.53
CA LYS A 511 -27.06 -29.79 -22.13
C LYS A 511 -27.47 -30.87 -23.10
N SER A 512 -28.60 -31.52 -22.85
CA SER A 512 -29.20 -32.51 -23.73
C SER A 512 -30.65 -32.16 -23.99
N GLY A 513 -31.00 -31.77 -25.22
CA GLY A 513 -32.34 -31.29 -25.55
C GLY A 513 -32.71 -30.02 -24.75
N ASN A 514 -33.76 -30.12 -23.93
CA ASN A 514 -34.22 -29.07 -23.04
C ASN A 514 -33.65 -29.20 -21.61
N SER A 515 -32.91 -30.26 -21.34
CA SER A 515 -32.35 -30.57 -20.03
C SER A 515 -30.95 -29.96 -19.91
N VAL A 516 -30.64 -29.33 -18.77
CA VAL A 516 -29.33 -28.80 -18.45
C VAL A 516 -28.94 -29.31 -17.06
N VAL A 517 -27.85 -30.07 -16.99
CA VAL A 517 -27.25 -30.55 -15.74
C VAL A 517 -25.94 -29.80 -15.50
N ARG A 518 -25.76 -29.28 -14.29
CA ARG A 518 -24.51 -28.66 -13.87
C ARG A 518 -23.95 -29.41 -12.68
N LYS A 519 -22.67 -29.78 -12.76
CA LYS A 519 -22.01 -30.52 -11.69
C LYS A 519 -20.62 -29.96 -11.42
N LYS A 520 -20.29 -29.84 -10.15
CA LYS A 520 -18.92 -29.50 -9.70
C LYS A 520 -18.06 -30.76 -9.84
N VAL A 521 -16.90 -30.64 -10.46
CA VAL A 521 -15.90 -31.70 -10.60
C VAL A 521 -14.53 -31.18 -10.17
N MET A 522 -13.73 -32.05 -9.55
CA MET A 522 -12.37 -31.74 -9.16
C MET A 522 -11.42 -32.56 -10.05
N VAL A 523 -10.63 -31.87 -10.87
CA VAL A 523 -9.56 -32.45 -11.68
C VAL A 523 -8.31 -32.55 -10.79
N MET A 524 -7.85 -33.76 -10.54
CA MET A 524 -6.74 -34.06 -9.62
C MET A 524 -5.41 -34.25 -10.33
#